data_436157b2f6c2621995f863e0ee790d7e
#
_entry.id   436157b2f6c2621995f863e0ee790d7e
#
_cell.length_a   1.000
_cell.length_b   1.000
_cell.length_c   1.000
_cell.angle_alpha   90.00
_cell.angle_beta   90.00
_cell.angle_gamma   90.00
#
_symmetry.space_group_name_H-M   'P 1'
#
loop_
_entity.id
_entity.type
_entity.pdbx_description
1 polymer ?
#
loop_
_entity_poly.entity_id
_entity_poly.type
_entity_poly.pdbx_seq_one_letter_code
_entity_poly.pdbx_strand_id
1 'polypeptide(L)'
;MRSIPAEERCALLHEKALANHLAGNSESAATYLDEAFALDSLSGNMLLSSLIYNECYRFDDGLRCIRRHLRTTGADARRYRDVANLYEKTPRRHNENTALVLSIIPGVGHFYNGAWEEGALSLALNGIVITFGAAQAAGKMFVSAILGAGIPLTYTYMGGNSRAVELVEERNTAKISEFNFKLISLL
;
A
#
# COMPACT_ATOMS: atom_id res chain seq x y z
N MET A 1 0.33 -16.77 39.75
CA MET A 1 0.48 -15.68 38.78
C MET A 1 -0.78 -14.81 38.84
N ARG A 2 -0.68 -13.52 39.17
CA ARG A 2 -1.84 -12.61 39.08
C ARG A 2 -2.18 -12.41 37.61
N SER A 3 -3.40 -12.74 37.20
CA SER A 3 -3.90 -12.41 35.88
C SER A 3 -4.03 -10.89 35.79
N ILE A 4 -3.48 -10.30 34.72
CA ILE A 4 -3.64 -8.86 34.43
C ILE A 4 -5.13 -8.58 34.22
N PRO A 5 -5.70 -7.55 34.85
CA PRO A 5 -7.09 -7.14 34.66
C PRO A 5 -7.40 -6.89 33.20
N ALA A 6 -8.63 -7.12 32.73
CA ALA A 6 -9.03 -6.96 31.37
C ALA A 6 -8.81 -5.51 30.85
N GLU A 7 -9.06 -4.51 31.71
CA GLU A 7 -8.82 -3.10 31.38
C GLU A 7 -7.34 -2.80 31.10
N GLU A 8 -6.44 -3.26 31.98
CA GLU A 8 -4.99 -3.07 31.79
C GLU A 8 -4.49 -3.80 30.55
N ARG A 9 -5.02 -5.00 30.28
CA ARG A 9 -4.69 -5.75 29.09
C ARG A 9 -5.16 -5.03 27.82
N CYS A 10 -6.36 -4.46 27.85
CA CYS A 10 -6.91 -3.69 26.75
C CYS A 10 -6.08 -2.43 26.47
N ALA A 11 -5.71 -1.67 27.51
CA ALA A 11 -4.84 -0.50 27.40
C ALA A 11 -3.49 -0.86 26.78
N LEU A 12 -2.85 -1.94 27.24
CA LEU A 12 -1.58 -2.43 26.69
C LEU A 12 -1.68 -2.81 25.21
N LEU A 13 -2.81 -3.40 24.79
CA LEU A 13 -3.04 -3.74 23.38
C LEU A 13 -3.16 -2.48 22.50
N HIS A 14 -3.82 -1.44 22.98
CA HIS A 14 -3.88 -0.15 22.27
C HIS A 14 -2.50 0.52 22.16
N GLU A 15 -1.68 0.47 23.21
CA GLU A 15 -0.30 0.97 23.15
C GLU A 15 0.56 0.20 22.16
N LYS A 16 0.42 -1.14 22.13
CA LYS A 16 1.09 -1.98 21.13
C LYS A 16 0.63 -1.66 19.71
N ALA A 17 -0.66 -1.44 19.51
CA ALA A 17 -1.20 -1.04 18.22
C ALA A 17 -0.60 0.29 17.78
N LEU A 18 -0.56 1.30 18.66
CA LEU A 18 0.05 2.59 18.37
C LEU A 18 1.55 2.44 18.05
N ALA A 19 2.30 1.69 18.86
CA ALA A 19 3.74 1.49 18.63
C ALA A 19 4.02 0.81 17.28
N ASN A 20 3.23 -0.20 16.90
CA ASN A 20 3.37 -0.87 15.60
C ASN A 20 2.97 0.06 14.44
N HIS A 21 1.91 0.85 14.58
CA HIS A 21 1.52 1.85 13.58
C HIS A 21 2.63 2.88 13.35
N LEU A 22 3.21 3.44 14.42
CA LEU A 22 4.33 4.38 14.33
C LEU A 22 5.60 3.75 13.73
N ALA A 23 5.78 2.44 13.87
CA ALA A 23 6.84 1.67 13.22
C ALA A 23 6.55 1.31 11.75
N GLY A 24 5.39 1.71 11.19
CA GLY A 24 4.96 1.39 9.82
C GLY A 24 4.35 -0.02 9.66
N ASN A 25 4.08 -0.73 10.77
CA ASN A 25 3.54 -2.10 10.75
C ASN A 25 2.02 -2.09 10.97
N SER A 26 1.26 -1.51 10.03
CA SER A 26 -0.19 -1.31 10.17
C SER A 26 -0.97 -2.63 10.30
N GLU A 27 -0.55 -3.71 9.64
CA GLU A 27 -1.18 -5.04 9.77
C GLU A 27 -1.06 -5.59 11.21
N SER A 28 0.12 -5.49 11.83
CA SER A 28 0.32 -5.87 13.24
C SER A 28 -0.49 -4.97 14.17
N ALA A 29 -0.53 -3.66 13.88
CA ALA A 29 -1.32 -2.71 14.64
C ALA A 29 -2.82 -3.07 14.61
N ALA A 30 -3.36 -3.40 13.43
CA ALA A 30 -4.75 -3.83 13.27
C ALA A 30 -5.05 -5.13 14.04
N THR A 31 -4.12 -6.08 14.07
CA THR A 31 -4.26 -7.32 14.86
C THR A 31 -4.38 -7.02 16.36
N TYR A 32 -3.55 -6.13 16.90
CA TYR A 32 -3.66 -5.72 18.30
C TYR A 32 -4.95 -4.96 18.61
N LEU A 33 -5.46 -4.18 17.64
CA LEU A 33 -6.78 -3.54 17.78
C LEU A 33 -7.91 -4.57 17.80
N ASP A 34 -7.85 -5.61 16.95
CA ASP A 34 -8.83 -6.69 16.95
C ASP A 34 -8.87 -7.40 18.31
N GLU A 35 -7.70 -7.70 18.90
CA GLU A 35 -7.61 -8.29 20.23
C GLU A 35 -8.16 -7.35 21.32
N ALA A 36 -7.86 -6.04 21.25
CA ALA A 36 -8.36 -5.06 22.19
C ALA A 36 -9.89 -4.95 22.14
N PHE A 37 -10.47 -4.85 20.94
CA PHE A 37 -11.91 -4.76 20.72
C PHE A 37 -12.66 -6.04 21.07
N ALA A 38 -12.00 -7.20 21.04
CA ALA A 38 -12.56 -8.44 21.56
C ALA A 38 -12.70 -8.45 23.09
N LEU A 39 -11.85 -7.71 23.80
CA LEU A 39 -11.92 -7.54 25.27
C LEU A 39 -12.90 -6.44 25.66
N ASP A 40 -12.79 -5.28 25.04
CA ASP A 40 -13.70 -4.14 25.21
C ASP A 40 -13.89 -3.38 23.91
N SER A 41 -15.06 -3.53 23.33
CA SER A 41 -15.42 -2.90 22.07
C SER A 41 -15.52 -1.37 22.13
N LEU A 42 -15.51 -0.77 23.33
CA LEU A 42 -15.68 0.68 23.55
C LEU A 42 -14.36 1.40 23.87
N SER A 43 -13.30 0.65 24.09
CA SER A 43 -12.02 1.19 24.54
C SER A 43 -11.21 1.84 23.42
N GLY A 44 -10.30 2.74 23.81
CA GLY A 44 -9.28 3.29 22.97
C GLY A 44 -9.70 4.47 22.08
N ASN A 45 -8.74 4.93 21.27
CA ASN A 45 -8.92 6.05 20.35
C ASN A 45 -9.56 5.57 19.04
N MET A 46 -10.86 5.77 18.89
CA MET A 46 -11.62 5.33 17.72
C MET A 46 -11.19 5.99 16.42
N LEU A 47 -10.72 7.25 16.45
CA LEU A 47 -10.18 7.92 15.26
C LEU A 47 -8.90 7.22 14.80
N LEU A 48 -7.93 7.03 15.71
CA LEU A 48 -6.68 6.34 15.39
C LEU A 48 -6.94 4.92 14.88
N SER A 49 -7.84 4.18 15.53
CA SER A 49 -8.22 2.84 15.11
C SER A 49 -8.79 2.84 13.68
N SER A 50 -9.62 3.84 13.35
CA SER A 50 -10.14 4.00 11.99
C SER A 50 -9.03 4.20 10.96
N LEU A 51 -8.04 5.04 11.25
CA LEU A 51 -6.90 5.30 10.35
C LEU A 51 -6.08 4.04 10.13
N ILE A 52 -5.78 3.28 11.18
CA ILE A 52 -5.03 2.01 11.10
C ILE A 52 -5.79 0.98 10.24
N TYR A 53 -7.10 0.80 10.46
CA TYR A 53 -7.88 -0.12 9.64
C TYR A 53 -7.93 0.31 8.17
N ASN A 54 -8.03 1.60 7.88
CA ASN A 54 -7.99 2.11 6.50
C ASN A 54 -6.66 1.79 5.81
N GLU A 55 -5.53 1.89 6.53
CA GLU A 55 -4.20 1.51 6.02
C GLU A 55 -4.12 0.03 5.64
N CYS A 56 -4.85 -0.82 6.35
CA CYS A 56 -4.98 -2.24 6.02
C CYS A 56 -6.09 -2.53 4.97
N TYR A 57 -6.68 -1.51 4.34
CA TYR A 57 -7.83 -1.63 3.43
C TYR A 57 -9.07 -2.28 4.06
N ARG A 58 -9.17 -2.25 5.40
CA ARG A 58 -10.31 -2.73 6.19
C ARG A 58 -11.31 -1.60 6.43
N PHE A 59 -11.89 -1.07 5.37
CA PHE A 59 -12.73 0.14 5.41
C PHE A 59 -14.03 -0.05 6.19
N ASP A 60 -14.58 -1.25 6.27
CA ASP A 60 -15.77 -1.53 7.08
C ASP A 60 -15.48 -1.39 8.58
N ASP A 61 -14.31 -1.85 9.02
CA ASP A 61 -13.85 -1.71 10.40
C ASP A 61 -13.52 -0.25 10.69
N GLY A 62 -12.82 0.42 9.76
CA GLY A 62 -12.55 1.86 9.83
C GLY A 62 -13.82 2.68 9.96
N LEU A 63 -14.84 2.41 9.14
CA LEU A 63 -16.14 3.09 9.19
C LEU A 63 -16.88 2.85 10.52
N ARG A 64 -16.79 1.65 11.09
CA ARG A 64 -17.36 1.36 12.41
C ARG A 64 -16.71 2.21 13.49
N CYS A 65 -15.39 2.30 13.49
CA CYS A 65 -14.63 3.10 14.45
C CYS A 65 -14.95 4.59 14.32
N ILE A 66 -14.92 5.14 13.10
CA ILE A 66 -15.17 6.57 12.88
C ILE A 66 -16.62 6.97 13.21
N ARG A 67 -17.61 6.14 12.88
CA ARG A 67 -19.00 6.38 13.29
C ARG A 67 -19.16 6.44 14.83
N ARG A 68 -18.40 5.62 15.53
CA ARG A 68 -18.37 5.64 17.00
C ARG A 68 -17.70 6.91 17.50
N HIS A 69 -16.58 7.32 16.91
CA HIS A 69 -15.93 8.60 17.22
C HIS A 69 -16.90 9.78 17.05
N LEU A 70 -17.59 9.86 15.92
CA LEU A 70 -18.59 10.91 15.66
C LEU A 70 -19.72 10.92 16.69
N ARG A 71 -20.14 9.75 17.15
CA ARG A 71 -21.18 9.62 18.19
C ARG A 71 -20.71 10.15 19.54
N THR A 72 -19.48 9.83 19.94
CA THR A 72 -18.91 10.28 21.22
C THR A 72 -18.57 11.77 21.22
N THR A 73 -18.24 12.35 20.09
CA THR A 73 -17.94 13.78 19.92
C THR A 73 -19.20 14.65 19.68
N GLY A 74 -20.37 14.03 19.55
CA GLY A 74 -21.62 14.77 19.32
C GLY A 74 -21.69 15.43 17.94
N ALA A 75 -21.10 14.80 16.93
CA ALA A 75 -21.09 15.32 15.56
C ALA A 75 -22.50 15.48 14.98
N ASP A 76 -22.68 16.48 14.14
CA ASP A 76 -23.95 16.76 13.48
C ASP A 76 -24.25 15.77 12.32
N ALA A 77 -25.50 15.76 11.85
CA ALA A 77 -25.95 14.87 10.79
C ALA A 77 -25.23 15.12 9.44
N ARG A 78 -24.65 16.30 9.23
CA ARG A 78 -23.88 16.62 8.03
C ARG A 78 -22.57 15.85 8.02
N ARG A 79 -21.80 15.88 9.12
CA ARG A 79 -20.54 15.11 9.25
C ARG A 79 -20.76 13.61 9.05
N TYR A 80 -21.84 13.05 9.60
CA TYR A 80 -22.17 11.63 9.35
C TYR A 80 -22.37 11.33 7.87
N ARG A 81 -23.05 12.21 7.12
CA ARG A 81 -23.26 12.05 5.67
C ARG A 81 -21.96 12.21 4.90
N ASP A 82 -21.16 13.23 5.21
CA ASP A 82 -19.91 13.51 4.51
C ASP A 82 -18.91 12.36 4.69
N VAL A 83 -18.80 11.81 5.89
CA VAL A 83 -17.99 10.60 6.17
C VAL A 83 -18.55 9.37 5.44
N ALA A 84 -19.87 9.15 5.43
CA ALA A 84 -20.47 8.03 4.71
C ALA A 84 -20.17 8.13 3.19
N ASN A 85 -20.35 9.29 2.59
CA ASN A 85 -20.04 9.54 1.18
C ASN A 85 -18.56 9.33 0.84
N LEU A 86 -17.64 9.65 1.78
CA LEU A 86 -16.22 9.37 1.60
C LEU A 86 -15.96 7.87 1.56
N TYR A 87 -16.56 7.10 2.47
CA TYR A 87 -16.39 5.64 2.51
C TYR A 87 -17.10 4.87 1.38
N GLU A 88 -18.05 5.48 0.67
CA GLU A 88 -18.59 4.93 -0.58
C GLU A 88 -17.54 4.91 -1.71
N LYS A 89 -16.52 5.77 -1.62
CA LYS A 89 -15.46 5.95 -2.63
C LYS A 89 -14.09 5.50 -2.12
N THR A 90 -14.05 4.35 -1.47
CA THR A 90 -12.79 3.81 -0.93
C THR A 90 -11.76 3.52 -2.02
N PRO A 91 -10.48 3.77 -1.79
CA PRO A 91 -9.43 3.47 -2.74
C PRO A 91 -9.28 1.95 -2.91
N ARG A 92 -9.05 1.52 -4.17
CA ARG A 92 -8.75 0.12 -4.46
C ARG A 92 -7.26 -0.12 -4.35
N ARG A 93 -6.89 -1.22 -3.70
CA ARG A 93 -5.51 -1.69 -3.61
C ARG A 93 -5.03 -2.15 -4.99
N HIS A 94 -3.90 -1.64 -5.44
CA HIS A 94 -3.19 -2.19 -6.59
C HIS A 94 -2.45 -3.45 -6.18
N ASN A 95 -2.46 -4.45 -7.06
CA ASN A 95 -1.87 -5.76 -6.76
C ASN A 95 -0.45 -5.85 -7.34
N GLU A 96 0.53 -6.17 -6.50
CA GLU A 96 1.93 -6.37 -6.85
C GLU A 96 2.11 -7.50 -7.87
N ASN A 97 1.40 -8.61 -7.71
CA ASN A 97 1.46 -9.72 -8.67
C ASN A 97 1.00 -9.28 -10.05
N THR A 98 -0.01 -8.41 -10.15
CA THR A 98 -0.45 -7.86 -11.43
C THR A 98 0.65 -6.99 -12.06
N ALA A 99 1.32 -6.15 -11.27
CA ALA A 99 2.44 -5.35 -11.76
C ALA A 99 3.59 -6.24 -12.24
N LEU A 100 3.94 -7.29 -11.50
CA LEU A 100 4.97 -8.26 -11.91
C LEU A 100 4.63 -8.97 -13.21
N VAL A 101 3.40 -9.48 -13.36
CA VAL A 101 2.95 -10.15 -14.58
C VAL A 101 2.99 -9.18 -15.78
N LEU A 102 2.54 -7.96 -15.59
CA LEU A 102 2.59 -6.93 -16.64
C LEU A 102 4.03 -6.52 -16.98
N SER A 103 4.96 -6.63 -16.04
CA SER A 103 6.39 -6.33 -16.24
C SER A 103 7.13 -7.37 -17.08
N ILE A 104 6.48 -8.48 -17.48
CA ILE A 104 7.03 -9.39 -18.50
C ILE A 104 7.36 -8.60 -19.78
N ILE A 105 6.55 -7.60 -20.12
CA ILE A 105 6.89 -6.62 -21.15
C ILE A 105 7.50 -5.42 -20.43
N PRO A 106 8.79 -5.08 -20.74
CA PRO A 106 9.46 -3.96 -20.08
C PRO A 106 8.65 -2.66 -20.15
N GLY A 107 8.49 -2.00 -19.00
CA GLY A 107 7.76 -0.75 -18.89
C GLY A 107 6.25 -0.87 -18.64
N VAL A 108 5.60 -1.99 -18.99
CA VAL A 108 4.14 -2.11 -18.84
C VAL A 108 3.71 -2.12 -17.37
N GLY A 109 4.49 -2.74 -16.49
CA GLY A 109 4.25 -2.67 -15.03
C GLY A 109 4.30 -1.24 -14.47
N HIS A 110 5.17 -0.39 -15.04
CA HIS A 110 5.23 1.04 -14.67
C HIS A 110 3.98 1.80 -15.15
N PHE A 111 3.52 1.55 -16.37
CA PHE A 111 2.30 2.17 -16.91
C PHE A 111 1.05 1.79 -16.07
N TYR A 112 0.98 0.54 -15.60
CA TYR A 112 -0.08 0.10 -14.68
C TYR A 112 -0.16 0.96 -13.41
N ASN A 113 1.00 1.42 -12.93
CA ASN A 113 1.10 2.30 -11.76
C ASN A 113 1.00 3.79 -12.10
N GLY A 114 0.90 4.16 -13.38
CA GLY A 114 0.83 5.55 -13.83
C GLY A 114 2.20 6.24 -13.93
N ALA A 115 3.31 5.51 -13.80
CA ALA A 115 4.66 6.02 -13.96
C ALA A 115 5.06 5.99 -15.45
N TRP A 116 4.46 6.88 -16.25
CA TRP A 116 4.58 6.87 -17.70
C TRP A 116 6.01 7.15 -18.20
N GLU A 117 6.72 8.06 -17.55
CA GLU A 117 8.10 8.42 -17.92
C GLU A 117 9.05 7.25 -17.62
N GLU A 118 8.97 6.65 -16.45
CA GLU A 118 9.78 5.48 -16.07
C GLU A 118 9.45 4.28 -16.97
N GLY A 119 8.18 4.06 -17.30
CA GLY A 119 7.74 3.01 -18.21
C GLY A 119 8.30 3.17 -19.63
N ALA A 120 8.22 4.38 -20.16
CA ALA A 120 8.77 4.69 -21.48
C ALA A 120 10.30 4.53 -21.52
N LEU A 121 11.00 4.99 -20.46
CA LEU A 121 12.45 4.83 -20.34
C LEU A 121 12.83 3.34 -20.27
N SER A 122 12.15 2.56 -19.45
CA SER A 122 12.36 1.11 -19.32
C SER A 122 12.17 0.39 -20.67
N LEU A 123 11.10 0.73 -21.39
CA LEU A 123 10.82 0.16 -22.72
C LEU A 123 11.91 0.53 -23.72
N ALA A 124 12.34 1.80 -23.76
CA ALA A 124 13.37 2.29 -24.65
C ALA A 124 14.74 1.63 -24.39
N LEU A 125 15.17 1.58 -23.12
CA LEU A 125 16.44 0.96 -22.73
C LEU A 125 16.49 -0.52 -23.09
N ASN A 126 15.46 -1.28 -22.74
CA ASN A 126 15.39 -2.70 -23.08
C ASN A 126 15.31 -2.91 -24.59
N GLY A 127 14.59 -2.06 -25.32
CA GLY A 127 14.53 -2.08 -26.78
C GLY A 127 15.89 -1.87 -27.45
N ILE A 128 16.68 -0.91 -26.97
CA ILE A 128 18.05 -0.65 -27.46
C ILE A 128 18.93 -1.87 -27.20
N VAL A 129 18.92 -2.42 -25.99
CA VAL A 129 19.76 -3.58 -25.62
C VAL A 129 19.38 -4.81 -26.45
N ILE A 130 18.10 -5.08 -26.62
CA ILE A 130 17.61 -6.22 -27.44
C ILE A 130 18.04 -6.03 -28.91
N THR A 131 17.85 -4.84 -29.45
CA THR A 131 18.24 -4.54 -30.85
C THR A 131 19.73 -4.69 -31.06
N PHE A 132 20.55 -4.19 -30.15
CA PHE A 132 22.02 -4.38 -30.21
C PHE A 132 22.38 -5.86 -30.16
N GLY A 133 21.82 -6.63 -29.20
CA GLY A 133 22.08 -8.06 -29.09
C GLY A 133 21.70 -8.83 -30.37
N ALA A 134 20.54 -8.54 -30.95
CA ALA A 134 20.09 -9.14 -32.18
C ALA A 134 21.03 -8.82 -33.38
N ALA A 135 21.50 -7.57 -33.49
CA ALA A 135 22.46 -7.17 -34.53
C ALA A 135 23.80 -7.89 -34.39
N GLN A 136 24.34 -8.01 -33.17
CA GLN A 136 25.56 -8.76 -32.90
C GLN A 136 25.42 -10.24 -33.21
N ALA A 137 24.31 -10.86 -32.84
CA ALA A 137 24.02 -12.26 -33.11
C ALA A 137 23.88 -12.53 -34.62
N ALA A 138 23.22 -11.65 -35.37
CA ALA A 138 23.12 -11.72 -36.82
C ALA A 138 24.51 -11.62 -37.51
N GLY A 139 25.42 -10.84 -36.93
CA GLY A 139 26.83 -10.74 -37.35
C GLY A 139 27.70 -11.91 -36.88
N LYS A 140 27.12 -12.96 -36.27
CA LYS A 140 27.82 -14.12 -35.66
C LYS A 140 28.80 -13.75 -34.54
N MET A 141 28.66 -12.55 -33.96
CA MET A 141 29.47 -12.09 -32.83
C MET A 141 28.82 -12.45 -31.49
N PHE A 142 28.66 -13.75 -31.21
CA PHE A 142 27.90 -14.26 -30.07
C PHE A 142 28.44 -13.81 -28.70
N VAL A 143 29.77 -13.76 -28.55
CA VAL A 143 30.38 -13.28 -27.31
C VAL A 143 29.98 -11.83 -27.04
N SER A 144 30.06 -10.98 -28.07
CA SER A 144 29.65 -9.56 -28.00
C SER A 144 28.16 -9.42 -27.72
N ALA A 145 27.31 -10.26 -28.32
CA ALA A 145 25.87 -10.30 -28.04
C ALA A 145 25.59 -10.65 -26.57
N ILE A 146 26.25 -11.66 -26.00
CA ILE A 146 26.04 -12.10 -24.62
C ILE A 146 26.56 -11.03 -23.65
N LEU A 147 27.78 -10.57 -23.81
CA LEU A 147 28.39 -9.61 -22.88
C LEU A 147 27.79 -8.21 -22.99
N GLY A 148 27.54 -7.76 -24.24
CA GLY A 148 27.07 -6.39 -24.51
C GLY A 148 25.54 -6.22 -24.46
N ALA A 149 24.77 -7.29 -24.57
CA ALA A 149 23.30 -7.25 -24.48
C ALA A 149 22.75 -8.17 -23.38
N GLY A 150 23.20 -9.42 -23.29
CA GLY A 150 22.62 -10.37 -22.33
C GLY A 150 22.78 -9.93 -20.90
N ILE A 151 23.96 -9.48 -20.49
CA ILE A 151 24.23 -8.98 -19.14
C ILE A 151 23.44 -7.68 -18.86
N PRO A 152 23.54 -6.62 -19.68
CA PRO A 152 22.75 -5.40 -19.48
C PRO A 152 21.25 -5.65 -19.48
N LEU A 153 20.74 -6.52 -20.35
CA LEU A 153 19.31 -6.87 -20.39
C LEU A 153 18.84 -7.48 -19.06
N THR A 154 19.65 -8.35 -18.47
CA THR A 154 19.31 -8.94 -17.17
C THR A 154 19.17 -7.86 -16.10
N TYR A 155 20.10 -6.93 -16.02
CA TYR A 155 20.05 -5.85 -15.03
C TYR A 155 18.91 -4.86 -15.26
N THR A 156 18.69 -4.43 -16.52
CA THR A 156 17.60 -3.49 -16.82
C THR A 156 16.23 -4.12 -16.66
N TYR A 157 16.08 -5.41 -16.97
CA TYR A 157 14.85 -6.14 -16.80
C TYR A 157 14.53 -6.40 -15.32
N MET A 158 15.48 -6.91 -14.55
CA MET A 158 15.27 -7.18 -13.11
C MET A 158 15.05 -5.88 -12.34
N GLY A 159 15.83 -4.84 -12.63
CA GLY A 159 15.65 -3.52 -12.01
C GLY A 159 14.28 -2.91 -12.33
N GLY A 160 13.82 -3.02 -13.56
CA GLY A 160 12.50 -2.57 -13.97
C GLY A 160 11.36 -3.30 -13.24
N ASN A 161 11.49 -4.62 -13.06
CA ASN A 161 10.49 -5.42 -12.33
C ASN A 161 10.42 -5.04 -10.86
N SER A 162 11.57 -4.89 -10.19
CA SER A 162 11.63 -4.46 -8.78
C SER A 162 11.01 -3.07 -8.61
N ARG A 163 11.33 -2.14 -9.50
CA ARG A 163 10.80 -0.78 -9.46
C ARG A 163 9.28 -0.76 -9.70
N ALA A 164 8.76 -1.61 -10.58
CA ALA A 164 7.32 -1.71 -10.81
C ALA A 164 6.54 -2.16 -9.56
N VAL A 165 7.13 -3.02 -8.73
CA VAL A 165 6.55 -3.44 -7.43
C VAL A 165 6.60 -2.31 -6.41
N GLU A 166 7.74 -1.62 -6.27
CA GLU A 166 7.86 -0.45 -5.40
C GLU A 166 6.82 0.63 -5.74
N LEU A 167 6.58 0.89 -7.02
CA LEU A 167 5.57 1.83 -7.48
C LEU A 167 4.14 1.44 -7.08
N VAL A 168 3.83 0.13 -6.96
CA VAL A 168 2.55 -0.34 -6.41
C VAL A 168 2.41 0.09 -4.96
N GLU A 169 3.45 -0.14 -4.15
CA GLU A 169 3.44 0.19 -2.73
C GLU A 169 3.36 1.70 -2.53
N GLU A 170 4.19 2.48 -3.22
CA GLU A 170 4.14 3.95 -3.20
C GLU A 170 2.73 4.47 -3.54
N ARG A 171 2.12 3.94 -4.61
CA ARG A 171 0.78 4.35 -5.03
C ARG A 171 -0.30 3.95 -4.03
N ASN A 172 -0.22 2.75 -3.47
CA ASN A 172 -1.15 2.28 -2.46
C ASN A 172 -1.07 3.15 -1.20
N THR A 173 0.13 3.43 -0.72
CA THR A 173 0.37 4.29 0.44
C THR A 173 -0.13 5.72 0.18
N ALA A 174 0.17 6.30 -0.97
CA ALA A 174 -0.28 7.64 -1.32
C ALA A 174 -1.82 7.76 -1.33
N LYS A 175 -2.53 6.78 -1.91
CA LYS A 175 -4.00 6.76 -1.95
C LYS A 175 -4.63 6.64 -0.57
N ILE A 176 -4.07 5.80 0.30
CA ILE A 176 -4.56 5.65 1.67
C ILE A 176 -4.28 6.91 2.48
N SER A 177 -3.09 7.49 2.35
CA SER A 177 -2.75 8.75 3.00
C SER A 177 -3.70 9.87 2.59
N GLU A 178 -4.01 10.00 1.29
CA GLU A 178 -4.99 10.97 0.78
C GLU A 178 -6.39 10.72 1.35
N PHE A 179 -6.82 9.45 1.41
CA PHE A 179 -8.11 9.07 1.97
C PHE A 179 -8.19 9.42 3.46
N ASN A 180 -7.17 9.07 4.24
CA ASN A 180 -7.09 9.36 5.67
C ASN A 180 -7.03 10.89 5.92
N PHE A 181 -6.30 11.63 5.08
CA PHE A 181 -6.25 13.09 5.17
C PHE A 181 -7.64 13.71 4.91
N LYS A 182 -8.35 13.24 3.90
CA LYS A 182 -9.74 13.67 3.63
C LYS A 182 -10.66 13.35 4.80
N LEU A 183 -10.54 12.15 5.39
CA LEU A 183 -11.32 11.76 6.56
C LEU A 183 -11.08 12.72 7.73
N ILE A 184 -9.83 13.02 8.05
CA ILE A 184 -9.47 13.96 9.13
C ILE A 184 -10.02 15.36 8.84
N SER A 185 -10.01 15.82 7.59
CA SER A 185 -10.51 17.14 7.21
C SER A 185 -12.03 17.31 7.34
N LEU A 186 -12.78 16.21 7.45
CA LEU A 186 -14.25 16.23 7.64
C LEU A 186 -14.66 16.24 9.12
N LEU A 187 -13.73 16.02 10.05
CA LEU A 187 -14.00 15.91 11.49
C LEU A 187 -13.86 17.25 12.18
#